data_c1e6616bc908d1713407c38322e2a70e
#
_entry.id   c1e6616bc908d1713407c38322e2a70e
#
_cell.length_a   1.000
_cell.length_b   1.000
_cell.length_c   1.000
_cell.angle_alpha   90.00
_cell.angle_beta   90.00
_cell.angle_gamma   90.00
#
_symmetry.space_group_name_H-M   'P 1'
#
loop_
_entity.id
_entity.type
_entity.pdbx_description
1 polymer ?
#
loop_
_entity_poly.entity_id
_entity_poly.type
_entity_poly.pdbx_seq_one_letter_code
_entity_poly.pdbx_strand_id
1 'polypeptide(L)'
;IWHFILVVSILIKRSENTVISMLAALKAGATYLLIDESLPFDRILYMLENSKSTLLITTSNMKNIDFPYKLMLDKIDLNYYSPNPPNVTSSNEDGFCVIYTSGSTGTPKGVLLNRLGVINLLLNYQKVLDTNICDSFLSMSAISFDMFIVENFIPLLSGKIVILCNEEQQKIPVFTLELIKKYKANFLLTTPTR
;
A
#
# COMPACT_ATOMS: atom_id res chain seq x y z
N ILE A 1 -21.17 0.48 -8.13
CA ILE A 1 -20.37 1.60 -7.62
C ILE A 1 -19.02 1.70 -8.34
N TRP A 2 -18.42 0.57 -8.82
CA TRP A 2 -17.07 0.51 -9.40
C TRP A 2 -16.97 0.71 -10.91
N HIS A 3 -18.02 1.13 -11.62
CA HIS A 3 -18.11 1.03 -13.10
C HIS A 3 -17.13 1.92 -13.89
N PHE A 4 -16.50 2.90 -13.24
CA PHE A 4 -15.58 3.85 -13.89
C PHE A 4 -14.22 3.99 -13.17
N ILE A 5 -13.92 3.13 -12.21
CA ILE A 5 -12.70 3.22 -11.42
C ILE A 5 -11.69 2.19 -11.93
N LEU A 6 -10.54 2.65 -12.37
CA LEU A 6 -9.41 1.80 -12.74
C LEU A 6 -8.77 1.26 -11.45
N VAL A 7 -8.96 -0.02 -11.15
CA VAL A 7 -8.37 -0.67 -9.98
C VAL A 7 -7.14 -1.47 -10.37
N VAL A 8 -6.01 -1.19 -9.75
CA VAL A 8 -4.75 -1.93 -9.87
C VAL A 8 -4.51 -2.71 -8.59
N SER A 9 -4.59 -4.03 -8.66
CA SER A 9 -4.27 -4.90 -7.54
C SER A 9 -2.76 -5.15 -7.44
N ILE A 10 -2.25 -5.15 -6.22
CA ILE A 10 -0.84 -5.34 -5.91
C ILE A 10 -0.72 -6.54 -4.97
N LEU A 11 -0.17 -7.63 -5.48
CA LEU A 11 0.07 -8.89 -4.77
C LEU A 11 1.56 -9.23 -4.85
N ILE A 12 2.33 -8.67 -3.93
CA ILE A 12 3.77 -8.87 -3.81
C ILE A 12 4.15 -8.96 -2.33
N LYS A 13 5.31 -9.53 -2.04
CA LYS A 13 5.87 -9.48 -0.68
C LYS A 13 6.07 -8.07 -0.22
N ARG A 14 5.78 -7.83 1.06
CA ARG A 14 6.02 -6.54 1.69
C ARG A 14 7.48 -6.13 1.51
N SER A 15 7.67 -5.04 0.77
CA SER A 15 8.99 -4.47 0.43
C SER A 15 8.81 -3.03 -0.05
N GLU A 16 9.92 -2.36 -0.37
CA GLU A 16 9.91 -1.07 -1.06
C GLU A 16 9.09 -1.10 -2.35
N ASN A 17 9.08 -2.24 -3.06
CA ASN A 17 8.28 -2.41 -4.27
C ASN A 17 6.77 -2.29 -4.02
N THR A 18 6.30 -2.61 -2.80
CA THR A 18 4.90 -2.38 -2.42
C THR A 18 4.56 -0.89 -2.47
N VAL A 19 5.38 -0.07 -1.83
CA VAL A 19 5.17 1.39 -1.79
C VAL A 19 5.35 2.02 -3.17
N ILE A 20 6.37 1.58 -3.92
CA ILE A 20 6.61 2.01 -5.31
C ILE A 20 5.39 1.70 -6.18
N SER A 21 4.81 0.50 -6.07
CA SER A 21 3.63 0.10 -6.84
C SER A 21 2.39 0.91 -6.48
N MET A 22 2.19 1.24 -5.18
CA MET A 22 1.11 2.13 -4.74
C MET A 22 1.25 3.51 -5.39
N LEU A 23 2.44 4.11 -5.31
CA LEU A 23 2.72 5.41 -5.90
C LEU A 23 2.58 5.39 -7.42
N ALA A 24 3.04 4.33 -8.08
CA ALA A 24 2.92 4.15 -9.53
C ALA A 24 1.45 4.09 -9.96
N ALA A 25 0.62 3.30 -9.27
CA ALA A 25 -0.81 3.23 -9.54
C ALA A 25 -1.48 4.60 -9.39
N LEU A 26 -1.21 5.33 -8.31
CA LEU A 26 -1.76 6.67 -8.08
C LEU A 26 -1.28 7.68 -9.14
N LYS A 27 -0.02 7.65 -9.53
CA LYS A 27 0.53 8.51 -10.60
C LYS A 27 -0.07 8.19 -11.97
N ALA A 28 -0.43 6.94 -12.21
CA ALA A 28 -1.15 6.51 -13.41
C ALA A 28 -2.66 6.82 -13.38
N GLY A 29 -3.15 7.53 -12.35
CA GLY A 29 -4.58 7.87 -12.20
C GLY A 29 -5.44 6.71 -11.70
N ALA A 30 -4.84 5.60 -11.30
CA ALA A 30 -5.56 4.41 -10.83
C ALA A 30 -5.79 4.43 -9.31
N THR A 31 -6.69 3.58 -8.88
CA THR A 31 -6.95 3.21 -7.48
C THR A 31 -6.18 1.94 -7.18
N TYR A 32 -5.38 1.88 -6.13
CA TYR A 32 -4.70 0.63 -5.80
C TYR A 32 -5.50 -0.23 -4.80
N LEU A 33 -5.28 -1.55 -4.89
CA LEU A 33 -5.74 -2.54 -3.91
C LEU A 33 -4.53 -3.38 -3.48
N LEU A 34 -4.12 -3.26 -2.21
CA LEU A 34 -3.11 -4.15 -1.64
C LEU A 34 -3.75 -5.47 -1.22
N ILE A 35 -3.17 -6.56 -1.66
CA ILE A 35 -3.60 -7.92 -1.30
C ILE A 35 -2.45 -8.61 -0.56
N ASP A 36 -2.72 -9.05 0.66
CA ASP A 36 -1.76 -9.78 1.48
C ASP A 36 -1.57 -11.20 0.93
N GLU A 37 -0.32 -11.58 0.66
CA GLU A 37 0.03 -12.90 0.12
C GLU A 37 -0.30 -14.07 1.06
N SER A 38 -0.41 -13.78 2.36
CA SER A 38 -0.74 -14.79 3.38
C SER A 38 -2.21 -15.22 3.35
N LEU A 39 -3.06 -14.46 2.66
CA LEU A 39 -4.49 -14.78 2.54
C LEU A 39 -4.71 -16.12 1.81
N PRO A 40 -5.78 -16.85 2.14
CA PRO A 40 -6.22 -18.01 1.37
C PRO A 40 -6.42 -17.68 -0.11
N PHE A 41 -6.10 -18.62 -0.99
CA PHE A 41 -6.15 -18.41 -2.45
C PHE A 41 -7.53 -17.95 -2.92
N ASP A 42 -8.60 -18.59 -2.46
CA ASP A 42 -9.98 -18.23 -2.83
C ASP A 42 -10.33 -16.79 -2.39
N ARG A 43 -9.76 -16.34 -1.26
CA ARG A 43 -9.93 -14.98 -0.78
C ARG A 43 -9.26 -13.96 -1.70
N ILE A 44 -8.08 -14.27 -2.19
CA ILE A 44 -7.36 -13.43 -3.14
C ILE A 44 -8.16 -13.33 -4.45
N LEU A 45 -8.63 -14.47 -4.99
CA LEU A 45 -9.44 -14.49 -6.21
C LEU A 45 -10.73 -13.68 -6.04
N TYR A 46 -11.43 -13.87 -4.92
CA TYR A 46 -12.61 -13.09 -4.60
C TYR A 46 -12.34 -11.57 -4.59
N MET A 47 -11.23 -11.14 -3.97
CA MET A 47 -10.89 -9.72 -3.91
C MET A 47 -10.58 -9.15 -5.30
N LEU A 48 -9.88 -9.89 -6.16
CA LEU A 48 -9.58 -9.49 -7.53
C LEU A 48 -10.86 -9.34 -8.37
N GLU A 49 -11.76 -10.30 -8.27
CA GLU A 49 -13.03 -10.29 -9.00
C GLU A 49 -13.98 -9.21 -8.47
N ASN A 50 -14.20 -9.19 -7.16
CA ASN A 50 -15.13 -8.26 -6.51
C ASN A 50 -14.72 -6.80 -6.66
N SER A 51 -13.40 -6.50 -6.64
CA SER A 51 -12.87 -5.15 -6.89
C SER A 51 -12.89 -4.77 -8.37
N LYS A 52 -13.20 -5.71 -9.29
CA LYS A 52 -13.08 -5.52 -10.74
C LYS A 52 -11.68 -5.03 -11.14
N SER A 53 -10.66 -5.63 -10.56
CA SER A 53 -9.28 -5.28 -10.86
C SER A 53 -8.98 -5.41 -12.35
N THR A 54 -8.34 -4.41 -12.90
CA THR A 54 -7.99 -4.35 -14.33
C THR A 54 -6.55 -4.76 -14.60
N LEU A 55 -5.68 -4.64 -13.60
CA LEU A 55 -4.27 -5.02 -13.65
C LEU A 55 -3.86 -5.67 -12.34
N LEU A 56 -3.06 -6.72 -12.41
CA LEU A 56 -2.42 -7.34 -11.26
C LEU A 56 -0.91 -7.11 -11.33
N ILE A 57 -0.36 -6.33 -10.38
CA ILE A 57 1.08 -6.20 -10.15
C ILE A 57 1.51 -7.33 -9.21
N THR A 58 2.48 -8.13 -9.65
CA THR A 58 2.98 -9.28 -8.90
C THR A 58 4.45 -9.58 -9.22
N THR A 59 5.00 -10.66 -8.69
CA THR A 59 6.35 -11.18 -8.99
C THR A 59 6.30 -12.68 -9.27
N SER A 60 7.32 -13.24 -9.90
CA SER A 60 7.35 -14.65 -10.32
C SER A 60 7.35 -15.65 -9.16
N ASN A 61 7.72 -15.21 -7.96
CA ASN A 61 7.71 -16.03 -6.74
C ASN A 61 6.38 -16.00 -5.97
N MET A 62 5.39 -15.24 -6.47
CA MET A 62 4.04 -15.20 -5.88
C MET A 62 3.19 -16.38 -6.34
N LYS A 63 2.04 -16.56 -5.66
CA LYS A 63 1.02 -17.53 -6.06
C LYS A 63 0.68 -17.34 -7.54
N ASN A 64 0.71 -18.41 -8.31
CA ASN A 64 0.35 -18.34 -9.72
C ASN A 64 -1.17 -18.16 -9.86
N ILE A 65 -1.56 -16.92 -10.14
CA ILE A 65 -2.95 -16.54 -10.35
C ILE A 65 -3.13 -16.34 -11.85
N ASP A 66 -4.13 -17.01 -12.42
CA ASP A 66 -4.54 -16.71 -13.79
C ASP A 66 -5.29 -15.39 -13.82
N PHE A 67 -4.69 -14.38 -14.45
CA PHE A 67 -5.24 -13.03 -14.53
C PHE A 67 -4.90 -12.43 -15.90
N PRO A 68 -5.86 -11.80 -16.61
CA PRO A 68 -5.67 -11.37 -18.01
C PRO A 68 -4.52 -10.39 -18.20
N TYR A 69 -4.37 -9.45 -17.30
CA TYR A 69 -3.33 -8.41 -17.37
C TYR A 69 -2.47 -8.44 -16.12
N LYS A 70 -1.29 -9.07 -16.24
CA LYS A 70 -0.29 -9.17 -15.16
C LYS A 70 0.94 -8.36 -15.49
N LEU A 71 1.40 -7.59 -14.53
CA LEU A 71 2.68 -6.91 -14.55
C LEU A 71 3.64 -7.62 -13.58
N MET A 72 4.64 -8.31 -14.13
CA MET A 72 5.64 -9.04 -13.34
C MET A 72 6.82 -8.12 -13.04
N LEU A 73 6.88 -7.55 -11.83
CA LEU A 73 7.90 -6.54 -11.50
C LEU A 73 9.34 -7.04 -11.63
N ASP A 74 9.57 -8.30 -11.33
CA ASP A 74 10.89 -8.95 -11.44
C ASP A 74 11.30 -9.28 -12.87
N LYS A 75 10.44 -9.02 -13.86
CA LYS A 75 10.70 -9.24 -15.29
C LYS A 75 10.68 -7.96 -16.13
N ILE A 76 10.42 -6.82 -15.51
CA ILE A 76 10.39 -5.53 -16.19
C ILE A 76 11.80 -4.99 -16.31
N ASP A 77 12.19 -4.62 -17.52
CA ASP A 77 13.34 -3.76 -17.71
C ASP A 77 12.86 -2.30 -17.83
N LEU A 78 13.11 -1.55 -16.77
CA LEU A 78 12.69 -0.14 -16.66
C LEU A 78 13.37 0.77 -17.68
N ASN A 79 14.48 0.36 -18.31
CA ASN A 79 15.18 1.14 -19.32
C ASN A 79 14.36 1.36 -20.60
N TYR A 80 13.34 0.52 -20.84
CA TYR A 80 12.43 0.68 -21.97
C TYR A 80 11.31 1.71 -21.74
N TYR A 81 11.21 2.27 -20.54
CA TYR A 81 10.13 3.20 -20.18
C TYR A 81 10.67 4.62 -19.95
N SER A 82 9.84 5.61 -20.29
CA SER A 82 10.19 7.00 -20.05
C SER A 82 10.26 7.28 -18.53
N PRO A 83 11.31 7.96 -18.06
CA PRO A 83 11.40 8.40 -16.67
C PRO A 83 10.47 9.59 -16.36
N ASN A 84 9.88 10.21 -17.38
CA ASN A 84 9.02 11.35 -17.21
C ASN A 84 7.68 10.96 -16.55
N PRO A 85 7.09 11.84 -15.71
CA PRO A 85 5.78 11.61 -15.15
C PRO A 85 4.75 11.40 -16.27
N PRO A 86 3.78 10.48 -16.10
CA PRO A 86 2.69 10.33 -17.05
C PRO A 86 1.83 11.60 -17.07
N ASN A 87 1.35 11.98 -18.24
CA ASN A 87 0.42 13.09 -18.38
C ASN A 87 -1.00 12.62 -18.04
N VAL A 88 -1.29 12.49 -16.74
CA VAL A 88 -2.59 12.03 -16.23
C VAL A 88 -3.20 13.12 -15.37
N THR A 89 -4.43 13.49 -15.68
CA THR A 89 -5.23 14.38 -14.84
C THR A 89 -5.95 13.53 -13.81
N SER A 90 -5.89 13.93 -12.55
CA SER A 90 -6.62 13.28 -11.47
C SER A 90 -7.48 14.28 -10.71
N SER A 91 -8.63 13.79 -10.24
CA SER A 91 -9.62 14.55 -9.48
C SER A 91 -9.58 14.15 -7.99
N ASN A 92 -10.05 15.04 -7.13
CA ASN A 92 -10.27 14.75 -5.72
C ASN A 92 -11.31 13.65 -5.48
N GLU A 93 -12.23 13.47 -6.43
CA GLU A 93 -13.28 12.44 -6.38
C GLU A 93 -12.75 11.05 -6.79
N ASP A 94 -11.60 10.98 -7.44
CA ASP A 94 -11.01 9.71 -7.85
C ASP A 94 -10.69 8.81 -6.66
N GLY A 95 -10.71 7.51 -6.89
CA GLY A 95 -10.29 6.54 -5.88
C GLY A 95 -8.80 6.66 -5.56
N PHE A 96 -8.50 6.53 -4.27
CA PHE A 96 -7.14 6.42 -3.78
C PHE A 96 -6.77 4.94 -3.62
N CYS A 97 -7.52 4.22 -2.79
CA CYS A 97 -7.32 2.79 -2.59
C CYS A 97 -8.62 2.09 -2.22
N VAL A 98 -8.59 0.76 -2.33
CA VAL A 98 -9.62 -0.14 -1.80
C VAL A 98 -9.05 -0.87 -0.59
N ILE A 99 -9.79 -0.88 0.51
CA ILE A 99 -9.46 -1.67 1.71
C ILE A 99 -10.57 -2.68 1.96
N TYR A 100 -10.20 -3.96 2.13
CA TYR A 100 -11.16 -5.01 2.47
C TYR A 100 -11.27 -5.18 3.97
N THR A 101 -12.50 -5.10 4.47
CA THR A 101 -12.83 -5.36 5.88
C THR A 101 -13.60 -6.66 6.03
N SER A 102 -13.55 -7.26 7.22
CA SER A 102 -14.41 -8.40 7.57
C SER A 102 -15.86 -7.93 7.61
N GLY A 103 -16.68 -8.33 6.64
CA GLY A 103 -18.09 -8.01 6.63
C GLY A 103 -18.83 -8.73 7.79
N SER A 104 -19.85 -8.10 8.35
CA SER A 104 -20.72 -8.69 9.39
C SER A 104 -21.42 -10.01 8.94
N THR A 105 -21.48 -10.25 7.63
CA THR A 105 -22.05 -11.46 7.01
C THR A 105 -21.00 -12.53 6.71
N GLY A 106 -19.75 -12.38 7.17
CA GLY A 106 -18.64 -13.28 6.88
C GLY A 106 -17.95 -13.04 5.52
N THR A 107 -18.64 -12.40 4.57
CA THR A 107 -18.06 -12.06 3.27
C THR A 107 -17.31 -10.73 3.35
N PRO A 108 -16.06 -10.66 2.89
CA PRO A 108 -15.29 -9.41 2.90
C PRO A 108 -15.96 -8.32 2.06
N LYS A 109 -15.90 -7.09 2.56
CA LYS A 109 -16.41 -5.91 1.86
C LYS A 109 -15.26 -4.96 1.49
N GLY A 110 -15.15 -4.62 0.20
CA GLY A 110 -14.24 -3.60 -0.27
C GLY A 110 -14.78 -2.20 0.01
N VAL A 111 -14.01 -1.39 0.70
CA VAL A 111 -14.29 0.03 0.97
C VAL A 111 -13.38 0.88 0.09
N LEU A 112 -13.98 1.69 -0.76
CA LEU A 112 -13.25 2.67 -1.58
C LEU A 112 -12.98 3.92 -0.76
N LEU A 113 -11.71 4.28 -0.64
CA LEU A 113 -11.28 5.58 -0.11
C LEU A 113 -10.99 6.49 -1.29
N ASN A 114 -11.58 7.69 -1.31
CA ASN A 114 -11.32 8.69 -2.34
C ASN A 114 -10.07 9.51 -2.00
N ARG A 115 -9.52 10.18 -3.01
CA ARG A 115 -8.29 10.99 -2.87
C ARG A 115 -8.48 12.14 -1.89
N LEU A 116 -9.59 12.85 -1.94
CA LEU A 116 -9.87 13.98 -1.04
C LEU A 116 -9.82 13.56 0.43
N GLY A 117 -10.49 12.45 0.77
CA GLY A 117 -10.52 11.95 2.14
C GLY A 117 -9.15 11.57 2.67
N VAL A 118 -8.35 10.82 1.86
CA VAL A 118 -7.01 10.41 2.25
C VAL A 118 -6.05 11.60 2.32
N ILE A 119 -6.07 12.52 1.35
CA ILE A 119 -5.23 13.72 1.37
C ILE A 119 -5.55 14.56 2.60
N ASN A 120 -6.84 14.76 2.91
CA ASN A 120 -7.26 15.50 4.10
C ASN A 120 -6.75 14.82 5.39
N LEU A 121 -6.84 13.50 5.48
CA LEU A 121 -6.29 12.73 6.60
C LEU A 121 -4.79 12.98 6.75
N LEU A 122 -4.02 12.80 5.68
CA LEU A 122 -2.56 12.92 5.70
C LEU A 122 -2.11 14.34 6.07
N LEU A 123 -2.75 15.37 5.51
CA LEU A 123 -2.44 16.77 5.83
C LEU A 123 -2.76 17.12 7.30
N ASN A 124 -3.83 16.55 7.88
CA ASN A 124 -4.12 16.76 9.29
C ASN A 124 -3.14 16.01 10.21
N TYR A 125 -2.75 14.79 9.84
CA TYR A 125 -1.68 14.10 10.58
C TYR A 125 -0.36 14.87 10.57
N GLN A 126 0.04 15.45 9.43
CA GLN A 126 1.25 16.30 9.36
C GLN A 126 1.20 17.53 10.28
N LYS A 127 -0.01 18.09 10.53
CA LYS A 127 -0.19 19.21 11.47
C LYS A 127 -0.08 18.78 12.94
N VAL A 128 -0.57 17.58 13.25
CA VAL A 128 -0.59 17.04 14.61
C VAL A 128 0.75 16.44 15.00
N LEU A 129 1.37 15.74 14.05
CA LEU A 129 2.69 15.15 14.23
C LEU A 129 3.74 16.19 13.88
N ASP A 130 4.56 16.57 14.84
CA ASP A 130 5.72 17.41 14.53
C ASP A 130 6.76 16.60 13.74
N THR A 131 6.56 16.56 12.42
CA THR A 131 7.47 15.84 11.51
C THR A 131 8.87 16.46 11.45
N ASN A 132 9.08 17.65 12.04
CA ASN A 132 10.41 18.26 12.07
C ASN A 132 11.35 17.56 13.04
N ILE A 133 10.81 16.93 14.10
CA ILE A 133 11.60 16.16 15.07
C ILE A 133 11.79 14.70 14.70
N CYS A 134 11.13 14.26 13.60
CA CYS A 134 11.16 12.87 13.15
C CYS A 134 11.81 12.78 11.77
N ASP A 135 12.91 12.03 11.66
CA ASP A 135 13.63 11.82 10.39
C ASP A 135 13.34 10.47 9.76
N SER A 136 12.89 9.50 10.55
CA SER A 136 12.66 8.13 10.11
C SER A 136 11.47 7.50 10.81
N PHE A 137 10.60 6.92 9.99
CA PHE A 137 9.33 6.34 10.39
C PHE A 137 9.37 4.83 10.21
N LEU A 138 9.01 4.09 11.26
CA LEU A 138 8.92 2.65 11.19
C LEU A 138 7.52 2.25 10.70
N SER A 139 7.45 1.63 9.54
CA SER A 139 6.22 1.09 8.98
C SER A 139 6.08 -0.38 9.33
N MET A 140 5.13 -0.70 10.22
CA MET A 140 4.92 -2.05 10.73
C MET A 140 3.46 -2.53 10.69
N SER A 141 2.51 -1.69 10.30
CA SER A 141 1.11 -2.10 10.14
C SER A 141 0.95 -3.09 9.00
N ALA A 142 -0.04 -3.97 9.08
CA ALA A 142 -0.36 -4.86 7.96
C ALA A 142 -0.73 -4.04 6.72
N ILE A 143 -0.32 -4.51 5.55
CA ILE A 143 -0.54 -3.81 4.27
C ILE A 143 -2.03 -3.61 3.94
N SER A 144 -2.89 -4.43 4.52
CA SER A 144 -4.34 -4.40 4.34
C SER A 144 -5.07 -3.37 5.22
N PHE A 145 -4.34 -2.63 6.07
CA PHE A 145 -4.90 -1.63 6.98
C PHE A 145 -4.62 -0.21 6.50
N ASP A 146 -5.53 0.71 6.85
CA ASP A 146 -5.42 2.14 6.58
C ASP A 146 -4.18 2.79 7.22
N MET A 147 -3.76 2.28 8.39
CA MET A 147 -2.54 2.73 9.05
C MET A 147 -1.29 2.55 8.20
N PHE A 148 -1.25 1.55 7.30
CA PHE A 148 -0.15 1.38 6.35
C PHE A 148 -0.02 2.59 5.42
N ILE A 149 -1.14 3.23 5.04
CA ILE A 149 -1.14 4.48 4.27
C ILE A 149 -0.44 5.57 5.07
N VAL A 150 -0.85 5.76 6.32
CA VAL A 150 -0.31 6.80 7.21
C VAL A 150 1.19 6.64 7.43
N GLU A 151 1.63 5.42 7.78
CA GLU A 151 3.03 5.08 8.06
C GLU A 151 3.98 5.28 6.86
N ASN A 152 3.46 5.22 5.64
CA ASN A 152 4.27 5.36 4.43
C ASN A 152 4.13 6.74 3.79
N PHE A 153 2.91 7.27 3.65
CA PHE A 153 2.71 8.52 2.93
C PHE A 153 3.11 9.76 3.74
N ILE A 154 2.92 9.78 5.06
CA ILE A 154 3.32 10.94 5.87
C ILE A 154 4.82 11.20 5.78
N PRO A 155 5.70 10.22 6.04
CA PRO A 155 7.14 10.46 5.90
C PRO A 155 7.54 10.83 4.47
N LEU A 156 7.00 10.17 3.47
CA LEU A 156 7.34 10.47 2.06
C LEU A 156 6.92 11.89 1.66
N LEU A 157 5.73 12.34 2.06
CA LEU A 157 5.26 13.71 1.82
C LEU A 157 6.08 14.76 2.58
N SER A 158 6.72 14.36 3.67
CA SER A 158 7.57 15.22 4.49
C SER A 158 9.07 15.12 4.12
N GLY A 159 9.44 14.38 3.06
CA GLY A 159 10.82 14.16 2.66
C GLY A 159 11.64 13.35 3.68
N LYS A 160 10.98 12.45 4.43
CA LYS A 160 11.58 11.64 5.49
C LYS A 160 11.76 10.19 5.04
N ILE A 161 12.43 9.40 5.87
CA ILE A 161 12.76 8.00 5.59
C ILE A 161 11.65 7.08 6.09
N VAL A 162 11.24 6.12 5.27
CA VAL A 162 10.38 5.00 5.66
C VAL A 162 11.26 3.77 5.89
N ILE A 163 11.15 3.16 7.06
CA ILE A 163 11.78 1.89 7.41
C ILE A 163 10.69 0.83 7.40
N LEU A 164 10.71 -0.01 6.38
CA LEU A 164 9.71 -1.07 6.22
C LEU A 164 10.10 -2.32 7.01
N CYS A 165 9.26 -2.74 7.96
CA CYS A 165 9.39 -4.05 8.58
C CYS A 165 8.95 -5.14 7.61
N ASN A 166 9.71 -6.23 7.49
CA ASN A 166 9.19 -7.44 6.87
C ASN A 166 8.21 -8.16 7.81
N GLU A 167 7.60 -9.25 7.36
CA GLU A 167 6.59 -9.97 8.16
C GLU A 167 7.12 -10.53 9.48
N GLU A 168 8.35 -11.02 9.51
CA GLU A 168 8.99 -11.55 10.71
C GLU A 168 9.29 -10.43 11.71
N GLN A 169 9.81 -9.32 11.22
CA GLN A 169 10.10 -8.13 12.01
C GLN A 169 8.85 -7.47 12.60
N GLN A 170 7.71 -7.63 11.95
CA GLN A 170 6.43 -7.17 12.50
C GLN A 170 5.95 -8.02 13.68
N LYS A 171 6.20 -9.33 13.64
CA LYS A 171 5.67 -10.30 14.60
C LYS A 171 6.55 -10.45 15.85
N ILE A 172 7.84 -10.22 15.71
CA ILE A 172 8.85 -10.49 16.76
C ILE A 172 9.42 -9.16 17.27
N PRO A 173 9.09 -8.74 18.50
CA PRO A 173 9.50 -7.43 19.04
C PRO A 173 11.01 -7.19 19.06
N VAL A 174 11.82 -8.24 19.25
CA VAL A 174 13.28 -8.13 19.24
C VAL A 174 13.78 -7.62 17.88
N PHE A 175 13.27 -8.14 16.79
CA PHE A 175 13.65 -7.70 15.45
C PHE A 175 13.19 -6.27 15.14
N THR A 176 12.02 -5.87 15.67
CA THR A 176 11.58 -4.47 15.59
C THR A 176 12.56 -3.55 16.32
N LEU A 177 13.00 -3.92 17.53
CA LEU A 177 13.98 -3.14 18.30
C LEU A 177 15.35 -3.07 17.60
N GLU A 178 15.79 -4.15 16.95
CA GLU A 178 17.01 -4.16 16.14
C GLU A 178 16.92 -3.15 14.96
N LEU A 179 15.77 -3.10 14.27
CA LEU A 179 15.56 -2.12 13.21
C LEU A 179 15.59 -0.68 13.74
N ILE A 180 14.91 -0.42 14.86
CA ILE A 180 14.93 0.89 15.52
C ILE A 180 16.36 1.31 15.83
N LYS A 181 17.17 0.44 16.41
CA LYS A 181 18.57 0.71 16.75
C LYS A 181 19.43 0.90 15.49
N LYS A 182 19.29 -0.01 14.53
CA LYS A 182 20.11 -0.03 13.29
C LYS A 182 19.91 1.22 12.44
N TYR A 183 18.65 1.62 12.25
CA TYR A 183 18.29 2.73 11.38
C TYR A 183 17.96 4.01 12.14
N LYS A 184 18.10 3.99 13.48
CA LYS A 184 17.76 5.13 14.35
C LYS A 184 16.34 5.63 14.13
N ALA A 185 15.39 4.69 13.96
CA ALA A 185 13.99 5.05 13.79
C ALA A 185 13.53 5.84 15.02
N ASN A 186 12.96 7.02 14.79
CA ASN A 186 12.54 7.92 15.85
C ASN A 186 11.04 8.20 15.84
N PHE A 187 10.29 7.55 14.96
CA PHE A 187 8.83 7.56 14.95
C PHE A 187 8.25 6.16 14.74
N LEU A 188 7.30 5.83 15.57
CA LEU A 188 6.53 4.58 15.53
C LEU A 188 5.07 4.86 15.81
N LEU A 189 4.18 4.36 14.97
CA LEU A 189 2.75 4.37 15.20
C LEU A 189 2.29 2.93 15.47
N THR A 190 1.62 2.72 16.61
CA THR A 190 1.19 1.37 17.02
C THR A 190 -0.06 1.44 17.89
N THR A 191 -0.76 0.31 18.00
CA THR A 191 -1.87 0.17 18.94
C THR A 191 -1.35 -0.04 20.38
N PRO A 192 -2.14 0.34 21.42
CA PRO A 192 -1.72 0.16 22.82
C PRO A 192 -1.41 -1.28 23.23
N THR A 193 -1.92 -2.24 22.48
CA THR A 193 -1.79 -3.69 22.77
C THR A 193 -0.60 -4.37 22.08
N ARG A 194 0.24 -3.60 21.42
CA ARG A 194 1.35 -4.15 20.64
C ARG A 194 2.73 -3.83 21.21
#